data_366c189eda3ed154751f27f8ea69be62
#
_entry.id   366c189eda3ed154751f27f8ea69be62
#
_cell.length_a   1.000
_cell.length_b   1.000
_cell.length_c   1.000
_cell.angle_alpha   90.00
_cell.angle_beta   90.00
_cell.angle_gamma   90.00
#
_symmetry.space_group_name_H-M   'P 1'
#
loop_
_entity.id
_entity.type
_entity.pdbx_description
1 polymer ?
#
loop_
_entity_poly.entity_id
_entity_poly.type
_entity_poly.pdbx_seq_one_letter_code
_entity_poly.pdbx_strand_id
1 'polypeptide(L)'
;MNESATKADVLDYIAAGGRVILSFGGADGQYLESACSATAMYNLIKNVIDTQKIYNLDFDVEGSQLDQAGLTTTRNTVLKQLQAAYPSLYVSFTLPVDPDGLPSDAMTLLKSTKAAGVNINIVNIMTMDYGTDGTQGRAEGAVAIASANGTFGQFKSLYPTLSTAQIWAMIGITPMIGYNDDSAEIFEPSDATAVTNFAIQNGVGLLSYWALQRDEVGTANDLDRFSRVNSSNYQFYNIMAAAKTATQPVNGTFPAGTYTMKVVFSDLCVDVNAASTAVGANVQQYECNGTGAQSFQVIDEGSGWYKILNTNSGKAIDVTSASTADGANVQQWTDNGTEAQRFSIVVTDSSDTTAFSIMNENSSKCLDDENWSTVNRGNIQQWSCTGGSNQSFRFYPIGSTTPVSVK
;
A
#
# COMPACT_ATOMS: atom_id res chain seq x y z
N MET A 1 -24.73 20.91 -10.05
CA MET A 1 -25.18 19.71 -9.35
C MET A 1 -26.66 19.91 -8.97
N ASN A 2 -27.47 18.94 -9.28
CA ASN A 2 -28.89 18.96 -8.85
C ASN A 2 -28.91 18.54 -7.38
N GLU A 3 -28.80 19.51 -6.47
CA GLU A 3 -28.44 19.34 -5.04
C GLU A 3 -29.47 18.58 -4.19
N SER A 4 -30.68 18.33 -4.68
CA SER A 4 -31.77 17.92 -3.78
C SER A 4 -31.83 16.41 -3.48
N ALA A 5 -31.55 15.55 -4.44
CA ALA A 5 -31.60 14.09 -4.21
C ALA A 5 -30.34 13.58 -3.53
N THR A 6 -29.17 13.99 -4.02
CA THR A 6 -27.87 13.58 -3.49
C THR A 6 -27.62 14.06 -2.04
N LYS A 7 -28.20 15.20 -1.65
CA LYS A 7 -28.02 15.76 -0.32
C LYS A 7 -28.73 14.94 0.78
N ALA A 8 -29.90 14.39 0.50
CA ALA A 8 -30.61 13.55 1.47
C ALA A 8 -29.81 12.26 1.72
N ASP A 9 -29.38 11.59 0.65
CA ASP A 9 -28.60 10.33 0.73
C ASP A 9 -27.28 10.53 1.49
N VAL A 10 -26.58 11.64 1.25
CA VAL A 10 -25.34 12.00 1.96
C VAL A 10 -25.60 12.21 3.46
N LEU A 11 -26.64 12.93 3.82
CA LEU A 11 -26.99 13.17 5.22
C LEU A 11 -27.43 11.89 5.93
N ASP A 12 -28.18 11.03 5.26
CA ASP A 12 -28.60 9.73 5.77
C ASP A 12 -27.40 8.81 5.98
N TYR A 13 -26.44 8.80 5.05
CA TYR A 13 -25.20 8.04 5.19
C TYR A 13 -24.35 8.54 6.37
N ILE A 14 -24.23 9.87 6.54
CA ILE A 14 -23.54 10.46 7.69
C ILE A 14 -24.25 10.11 8.99
N ALA A 15 -25.59 10.18 9.02
CA ALA A 15 -26.39 9.82 10.18
C ALA A 15 -26.25 8.35 10.56
N ALA A 16 -26.03 7.49 9.60
CA ALA A 16 -25.71 6.06 9.79
C ALA A 16 -24.25 5.81 10.25
N GLY A 17 -23.46 6.86 10.49
CA GLY A 17 -22.06 6.76 10.91
C GLY A 17 -21.07 6.68 9.74
N GLY A 18 -21.52 6.86 8.51
CA GLY A 18 -20.69 6.92 7.33
C GLY A 18 -19.83 8.19 7.28
N ARG A 19 -18.70 8.10 6.62
CA ARG A 19 -17.79 9.24 6.39
C ARG A 19 -17.86 9.67 4.94
N VAL A 20 -18.10 10.95 4.69
CA VAL A 20 -18.18 11.53 3.36
C VAL A 20 -16.96 12.41 3.13
N ILE A 21 -16.34 12.28 1.97
CA ILE A 21 -15.28 13.15 1.46
C ILE A 21 -15.87 13.91 0.26
N LEU A 22 -15.84 15.24 0.29
CA LEU A 22 -16.25 16.05 -0.84
C LEU A 22 -15.06 16.32 -1.74
N SER A 23 -15.08 15.76 -2.96
CA SER A 23 -14.05 15.94 -3.96
C SER A 23 -14.37 17.07 -4.92
N PHE A 24 -13.35 17.84 -5.28
CA PHE A 24 -13.40 18.98 -6.21
C PHE A 24 -12.42 18.74 -7.36
N GLY A 25 -12.85 18.92 -8.59
CA GLY A 25 -12.04 18.71 -9.79
C GLY A 25 -12.48 17.48 -10.58
N GLY A 26 -11.56 16.62 -10.96
CA GLY A 26 -11.78 15.46 -11.80
C GLY A 26 -11.58 15.78 -13.29
N ALA A 27 -11.57 14.74 -14.14
CA ALA A 27 -11.26 14.84 -15.58
C ALA A 27 -12.12 15.89 -16.32
N ASP A 28 -13.43 15.87 -16.07
CA ASP A 28 -14.42 16.79 -16.68
C ASP A 28 -14.88 17.88 -15.71
N GLY A 29 -14.29 17.95 -14.50
CA GLY A 29 -14.71 18.85 -13.45
C GLY A 29 -14.28 20.29 -13.66
N GLN A 30 -15.08 21.23 -13.10
CA GLN A 30 -14.64 22.62 -12.98
C GLN A 30 -13.85 22.80 -11.68
N TYR A 31 -12.64 23.28 -11.81
CA TYR A 31 -11.76 23.59 -10.68
C TYR A 31 -12.18 24.90 -10.04
N LEU A 32 -12.51 24.89 -8.76
CA LEU A 32 -12.99 26.08 -8.04
C LEU A 32 -11.98 27.22 -8.10
N GLU A 33 -10.70 26.93 -8.01
CA GLU A 33 -9.61 27.90 -8.07
C GLU A 33 -9.44 28.55 -9.44
N SER A 34 -9.96 27.94 -10.51
CA SER A 34 -10.01 28.55 -11.85
C SER A 34 -11.24 29.43 -12.07
N ALA A 35 -12.33 29.08 -11.39
CA ALA A 35 -13.63 29.75 -11.55
C ALA A 35 -13.89 30.85 -10.52
N CYS A 36 -13.16 30.86 -9.40
CA CYS A 36 -13.43 31.71 -8.24
C CYS A 36 -12.17 32.46 -7.78
N SER A 37 -12.36 33.64 -7.21
CA SER A 37 -11.32 34.25 -6.39
C SER A 37 -11.10 33.42 -5.10
N ALA A 38 -9.92 33.52 -4.49
CA ALA A 38 -9.62 32.84 -3.24
C ALA A 38 -10.68 33.10 -2.14
N THR A 39 -11.15 34.34 -2.03
CA THR A 39 -12.20 34.72 -1.07
C THR A 39 -13.53 34.03 -1.40
N ALA A 40 -13.93 33.98 -2.66
CA ALA A 40 -15.17 33.31 -3.07
C ALA A 40 -15.07 31.79 -2.84
N MET A 41 -13.95 31.16 -3.20
CA MET A 41 -13.67 29.74 -2.97
C MET A 41 -13.72 29.39 -1.46
N TYR A 42 -13.06 30.21 -0.63
CA TYR A 42 -13.09 30.03 0.83
C TYR A 42 -14.53 30.04 1.36
N ASN A 43 -15.34 31.06 0.96
CA ASN A 43 -16.70 31.21 1.44
C ASN A 43 -17.61 30.06 0.97
N LEU A 44 -17.45 29.57 -0.26
CA LEU A 44 -18.19 28.43 -0.80
C LEU A 44 -17.91 27.16 0.00
N ILE A 45 -16.63 26.83 0.18
CA ILE A 45 -16.23 25.62 0.93
C ILE A 45 -16.65 25.75 2.40
N LYS A 46 -16.42 26.91 3.01
CA LYS A 46 -16.86 27.19 4.38
C LYS A 46 -18.37 26.99 4.56
N ASN A 47 -19.18 27.46 3.60
CA ASN A 47 -20.62 27.26 3.66
C ASN A 47 -21.00 25.77 3.60
N VAL A 48 -20.32 24.95 2.78
CA VAL A 48 -20.56 23.52 2.74
C VAL A 48 -20.19 22.87 4.09
N ILE A 49 -19.03 23.19 4.64
CA ILE A 49 -18.62 22.67 5.96
C ILE A 49 -19.66 23.04 7.03
N ASP A 50 -20.08 24.31 7.09
CA ASP A 50 -20.98 24.80 8.12
C ASP A 50 -22.40 24.21 8.01
N THR A 51 -22.88 24.01 6.78
CA THR A 51 -24.28 23.57 6.53
C THR A 51 -24.43 22.06 6.45
N GLN A 52 -23.43 21.35 5.86
CA GLN A 52 -23.52 19.91 5.64
C GLN A 52 -22.67 19.10 6.62
N LYS A 53 -21.84 19.78 7.43
CA LYS A 53 -20.96 19.13 8.42
C LYS A 53 -19.95 18.16 7.80
N ILE A 54 -19.55 18.39 6.54
CA ILE A 54 -18.53 17.61 5.86
C ILE A 54 -17.19 18.28 6.13
N TYR A 55 -16.32 17.61 6.89
CA TYR A 55 -15.00 18.07 7.29
C TYR A 55 -13.88 17.35 6.55
N ASN A 56 -14.21 16.63 5.49
CA ASN A 56 -13.24 15.92 4.66
C ASN A 56 -13.36 16.44 3.23
N LEU A 57 -12.28 17.02 2.74
CA LEU A 57 -12.20 17.58 1.40
C LEU A 57 -11.16 16.83 0.61
N ASP A 58 -11.43 16.60 -0.66
CA ASP A 58 -10.50 16.08 -1.63
C ASP A 58 -10.33 17.05 -2.79
N PHE A 59 -9.16 17.07 -3.38
CA PHE A 59 -8.86 17.84 -4.58
C PHE A 59 -8.30 16.89 -5.64
N ASP A 60 -9.16 16.57 -6.59
CA ASP A 60 -8.87 15.69 -7.70
C ASP A 60 -8.29 16.52 -8.84
N VAL A 61 -6.95 16.51 -8.96
CA VAL A 61 -6.23 17.41 -9.87
C VAL A 61 -5.58 16.61 -10.97
N GLU A 62 -6.06 16.85 -12.19
CA GLU A 62 -5.72 16.06 -13.37
C GLU A 62 -5.25 16.90 -14.56
N GLY A 63 -4.56 16.25 -15.49
CA GLY A 63 -4.17 16.80 -16.77
C GLY A 63 -3.44 18.14 -16.64
N SER A 64 -3.78 19.10 -17.48
CA SER A 64 -3.13 20.41 -17.51
C SER A 64 -3.29 21.26 -16.24
N GLN A 65 -4.15 20.85 -15.32
CA GLN A 65 -4.35 21.57 -14.05
C GLN A 65 -3.19 21.35 -13.07
N LEU A 66 -2.44 20.26 -13.22
CA LEU A 66 -1.24 19.98 -12.43
C LEU A 66 -0.17 21.05 -12.61
N ASP A 67 0.00 21.57 -13.84
CA ASP A 67 1.01 22.56 -14.20
C ASP A 67 0.63 24.01 -13.88
N GLN A 68 -0.60 24.24 -13.38
CA GLN A 68 -1.11 25.58 -13.10
C GLN A 68 -0.66 26.11 -11.72
N ALA A 69 0.57 26.61 -11.63
CA ALA A 69 1.14 27.12 -10.38
C ALA A 69 0.28 28.20 -9.69
N GLY A 70 -0.40 29.05 -10.49
CA GLY A 70 -1.31 30.08 -9.98
C GLY A 70 -2.54 29.49 -9.29
N LEU A 71 -3.13 28.45 -9.86
CA LEU A 71 -4.27 27.73 -9.28
C LEU A 71 -3.84 27.01 -8.01
N THR A 72 -2.71 26.33 -8.03
CA THR A 72 -2.12 25.68 -6.85
C THR A 72 -1.89 26.68 -5.71
N THR A 73 -1.40 27.89 -6.01
CA THR A 73 -1.22 28.96 -5.02
C THR A 73 -2.55 29.42 -4.43
N THR A 74 -3.58 29.58 -5.25
CA THR A 74 -4.93 29.96 -4.81
C THR A 74 -5.51 28.88 -3.90
N ARG A 75 -5.47 27.61 -4.31
CA ARG A 75 -5.92 26.46 -3.53
C ARG A 75 -5.22 26.38 -2.18
N ASN A 76 -3.89 26.47 -2.17
CA ASN A 76 -3.09 26.41 -0.95
C ASN A 76 -3.44 27.54 0.02
N THR A 77 -3.67 28.76 -0.47
CA THR A 77 -4.08 29.90 0.35
C THR A 77 -5.41 29.63 1.04
N VAL A 78 -6.39 29.11 0.29
CA VAL A 78 -7.73 28.79 0.81
C VAL A 78 -7.66 27.64 1.82
N LEU A 79 -6.94 26.57 1.50
CA LEU A 79 -6.80 25.41 2.39
C LEU A 79 -6.16 25.77 3.72
N LYS A 80 -5.12 26.59 3.70
CA LYS A 80 -4.48 27.07 4.92
C LYS A 80 -5.45 27.88 5.81
N GLN A 81 -6.27 28.75 5.19
CA GLN A 81 -7.27 29.51 5.93
C GLN A 81 -8.37 28.58 6.51
N LEU A 82 -8.83 27.60 5.73
CA LEU A 82 -9.82 26.64 6.18
C LEU A 82 -9.28 25.76 7.33
N GLN A 83 -8.04 25.28 7.26
CA GLN A 83 -7.43 24.49 8.32
C GLN A 83 -7.19 25.32 9.60
N ALA A 84 -6.96 26.62 9.47
CA ALA A 84 -6.92 27.52 10.64
C ALA A 84 -8.30 27.72 11.27
N ALA A 85 -9.37 27.79 10.46
CA ALA A 85 -10.75 27.91 10.94
C ALA A 85 -11.32 26.59 11.48
N TYR A 86 -10.88 25.47 10.91
CA TYR A 86 -11.33 24.11 11.23
C TYR A 86 -10.12 23.18 11.46
N PRO A 87 -9.56 23.14 12.69
CA PRO A 87 -8.34 22.36 12.98
C PRO A 87 -8.44 20.84 12.69
N SER A 88 -9.67 20.31 12.66
CA SER A 88 -9.94 18.90 12.31
C SER A 88 -10.20 18.67 10.81
N LEU A 89 -10.04 19.70 9.96
CA LEU A 89 -10.28 19.57 8.53
C LEU A 89 -9.29 18.60 7.91
N TYR A 90 -9.84 17.55 7.33
CA TYR A 90 -9.10 16.55 6.57
C TYR A 90 -8.99 17.00 5.11
N VAL A 91 -7.79 16.95 4.57
CA VAL A 91 -7.51 17.32 3.17
C VAL A 91 -6.77 16.18 2.49
N SER A 92 -7.33 15.71 1.39
CA SER A 92 -6.68 14.80 0.47
C SER A 92 -6.50 15.41 -0.92
N PHE A 93 -5.58 14.83 -1.66
CA PHE A 93 -5.38 15.10 -3.09
C PHE A 93 -5.51 13.78 -3.83
N THR A 94 -6.35 13.73 -4.85
CA THR A 94 -6.42 12.64 -5.82
C THR A 94 -5.61 13.06 -7.03
N LEU A 95 -4.63 12.24 -7.42
CA LEU A 95 -3.61 12.59 -8.42
C LEU A 95 -3.34 11.40 -9.35
N PRO A 96 -3.04 11.65 -10.64
CA PRO A 96 -2.54 10.61 -11.53
C PRO A 96 -1.20 10.07 -11.04
N VAL A 97 -0.91 8.83 -11.40
CA VAL A 97 0.32 8.14 -11.00
C VAL A 97 0.84 7.30 -12.16
N ASP A 98 2.15 7.26 -12.31
CA ASP A 98 2.86 6.35 -13.21
C ASP A 98 3.23 5.05 -12.46
N PRO A 99 3.62 3.98 -13.17
CA PRO A 99 4.02 2.72 -12.53
C PRO A 99 5.23 2.84 -11.59
N ASP A 100 6.00 3.90 -11.67
CA ASP A 100 7.18 4.20 -10.83
C ASP A 100 6.94 5.33 -9.81
N GLY A 101 5.69 5.81 -9.68
CA GLY A 101 5.28 6.82 -8.71
C GLY A 101 4.63 8.04 -9.35
N LEU A 102 4.44 9.08 -8.56
CA LEU A 102 3.80 10.33 -9.02
C LEU A 102 4.64 11.03 -10.09
N PRO A 103 4.02 11.56 -11.16
CA PRO A 103 4.71 12.35 -12.16
C PRO A 103 5.25 13.67 -11.57
N SER A 104 6.19 14.28 -12.28
CA SER A 104 6.96 15.43 -11.77
C SER A 104 6.12 16.67 -11.44
N ASP A 105 5.04 16.89 -12.16
CA ASP A 105 4.07 17.98 -11.97
C ASP A 105 3.22 17.76 -10.71
N ALA A 106 2.72 16.53 -10.48
CA ALA A 106 2.05 16.15 -9.25
C ALA A 106 2.99 16.32 -8.03
N MET A 107 4.23 15.89 -8.14
CA MET A 107 5.23 16.12 -7.09
C MET A 107 5.53 17.60 -6.86
N THR A 108 5.51 18.43 -7.90
CA THR A 108 5.69 19.89 -7.81
C THR A 108 4.52 20.55 -7.09
N LEU A 109 3.29 20.13 -7.40
CA LEU A 109 2.07 20.53 -6.70
C LEU A 109 2.19 20.22 -5.20
N LEU A 110 2.53 18.99 -4.83
CA LEU A 110 2.64 18.55 -3.43
C LEU A 110 3.75 19.29 -2.67
N LYS A 111 4.91 19.51 -3.30
CA LYS A 111 6.00 20.32 -2.72
C LYS A 111 5.54 21.75 -2.43
N SER A 112 4.83 22.37 -3.36
CA SER A 112 4.27 23.72 -3.21
C SER A 112 3.23 23.75 -2.08
N THR A 113 2.34 22.78 -2.02
CA THR A 113 1.29 22.67 -1.01
C THR A 113 1.89 22.50 0.40
N LYS A 114 2.87 21.62 0.53
CA LYS A 114 3.63 21.45 1.79
C LYS A 114 4.35 22.73 2.19
N ALA A 115 5.04 23.41 1.24
CA ALA A 115 5.76 24.64 1.51
C ALA A 115 4.84 25.79 1.94
N ALA A 116 3.59 25.82 1.46
CA ALA A 116 2.56 26.77 1.91
C ALA A 116 2.07 26.48 3.34
N GLY A 117 2.46 25.35 3.93
CA GLY A 117 2.07 24.94 5.29
C GLY A 117 0.65 24.36 5.37
N VAL A 118 0.15 23.82 4.27
CA VAL A 118 -1.08 23.03 4.25
C VAL A 118 -0.76 21.63 4.80
N ASN A 119 -1.57 21.15 5.73
CA ASN A 119 -1.50 19.77 6.20
C ASN A 119 -2.21 18.85 5.21
N ILE A 120 -1.46 17.96 4.57
CA ILE A 120 -1.98 16.94 3.65
C ILE A 120 -2.17 15.66 4.46
N ASN A 121 -3.40 15.15 4.51
CA ASN A 121 -3.71 13.92 5.24
C ASN A 121 -3.49 12.68 4.37
N ILE A 122 -3.95 12.74 3.10
CA ILE A 122 -3.78 11.65 2.12
C ILE A 122 -3.42 12.24 0.76
N VAL A 123 -2.56 11.53 0.06
CA VAL A 123 -2.44 11.61 -1.40
C VAL A 123 -2.96 10.30 -1.96
N ASN A 124 -4.11 10.38 -2.59
CA ASN A 124 -4.79 9.26 -3.21
C ASN A 124 -4.32 9.14 -4.65
N ILE A 125 -3.63 8.05 -4.98
CA ILE A 125 -3.10 7.83 -6.32
C ILE A 125 -4.12 7.07 -7.16
N MET A 126 -4.37 7.58 -8.38
CA MET A 126 -5.24 6.94 -9.37
C MET A 126 -4.47 5.85 -10.11
N THR A 127 -4.57 4.61 -9.61
CA THR A 127 -3.87 3.44 -10.17
C THR A 127 -4.70 2.81 -11.29
N MET A 128 -4.80 3.55 -12.41
CA MET A 128 -5.65 3.26 -13.56
C MET A 128 -5.12 3.98 -14.81
N ASP A 129 -5.58 3.57 -15.98
CA ASP A 129 -5.35 4.24 -17.27
C ASP A 129 -3.88 4.53 -17.59
N TYR A 130 -3.02 3.55 -17.33
CA TYR A 130 -1.58 3.65 -17.57
C TYR A 130 -1.22 3.60 -19.06
N GLY A 131 -2.15 3.12 -19.91
CA GLY A 131 -1.89 2.77 -21.30
C GLY A 131 -1.12 1.45 -21.46
N THR A 132 -1.21 0.84 -22.62
CA THR A 132 -0.57 -0.46 -22.91
C THR A 132 0.94 -0.47 -22.67
N ASP A 133 1.60 0.66 -22.87
CA ASP A 133 3.04 0.80 -22.60
C ASP A 133 3.34 0.92 -21.10
N GLY A 134 2.42 1.46 -20.31
CA GLY A 134 2.57 1.65 -18.87
C GLY A 134 2.52 0.34 -18.09
N THR A 135 1.62 -0.55 -18.44
CA THR A 135 1.49 -1.86 -17.77
C THR A 135 2.63 -2.82 -18.10
N GLN A 136 3.22 -2.71 -19.29
CA GLN A 136 4.28 -3.60 -19.77
C GLN A 136 3.92 -5.09 -19.67
N GLY A 137 2.65 -5.42 -19.85
CA GLY A 137 2.11 -6.78 -19.76
C GLY A 137 2.02 -7.34 -18.33
N ARG A 138 2.17 -6.50 -17.30
CA ARG A 138 1.93 -6.87 -15.90
C ARG A 138 0.43 -6.86 -15.59
N ALA A 139 0.01 -7.63 -14.60
CA ALA A 139 -1.33 -7.52 -14.03
C ALA A 139 -1.54 -6.14 -13.39
N GLU A 140 -2.75 -5.58 -13.51
CA GLU A 140 -3.07 -4.22 -13.02
C GLU A 140 -2.81 -4.05 -11.52
N GLY A 141 -3.12 -5.07 -10.72
CA GLY A 141 -2.81 -5.05 -9.28
C GLY A 141 -1.32 -4.94 -8.99
N ALA A 142 -0.46 -5.58 -9.80
CA ALA A 142 0.98 -5.48 -9.65
C ALA A 142 1.51 -4.09 -10.06
N VAL A 143 0.88 -3.44 -11.05
CA VAL A 143 1.21 -2.08 -11.45
C VAL A 143 0.78 -1.09 -10.36
N ALA A 144 -0.44 -1.23 -9.83
CA ALA A 144 -0.94 -0.41 -8.73
C ALA A 144 -0.04 -0.48 -7.49
N ILE A 145 0.44 -1.67 -7.14
CA ILE A 145 1.41 -1.87 -6.06
C ILE A 145 2.75 -1.21 -6.37
N ALA A 146 3.24 -1.31 -7.61
CA ALA A 146 4.48 -0.65 -8.03
C ALA A 146 4.36 0.88 -7.93
N SER A 147 3.26 1.46 -8.39
CA SER A 147 2.96 2.90 -8.28
C SER A 147 2.93 3.37 -6.82
N ALA A 148 2.32 2.59 -5.93
CA ALA A 148 2.30 2.89 -4.50
C ALA A 148 3.70 2.86 -3.88
N ASN A 149 4.54 1.88 -4.24
CA ASN A 149 5.93 1.81 -3.79
C ASN A 149 6.77 2.98 -4.31
N GLY A 150 6.60 3.37 -5.57
CA GLY A 150 7.25 4.55 -6.15
C GLY A 150 6.87 5.84 -5.41
N THR A 151 5.57 6.03 -5.17
CA THR A 151 5.03 7.16 -4.39
C THR A 151 5.58 7.16 -2.96
N PHE A 152 5.67 6.00 -2.32
CA PHE A 152 6.28 5.85 -0.99
C PHE A 152 7.74 6.33 -0.99
N GLY A 153 8.56 5.91 -1.97
CA GLY A 153 9.96 6.35 -2.10
C GLY A 153 10.09 7.87 -2.28
N GLN A 154 9.19 8.47 -3.07
CA GLN A 154 9.12 9.93 -3.24
C GLN A 154 8.74 10.64 -1.93
N PHE A 155 7.80 10.07 -1.17
CA PHE A 155 7.35 10.63 0.11
C PHE A 155 8.39 10.48 1.20
N LYS A 156 9.17 9.41 1.22
CA LYS A 156 10.34 9.25 2.11
C LYS A 156 11.33 10.41 1.92
N SER A 157 11.52 10.86 0.68
CA SER A 157 12.35 12.02 0.34
C SER A 157 11.66 13.36 0.68
N LEU A 158 10.35 13.46 0.48
CA LEU A 158 9.58 14.69 0.75
C LEU A 158 9.37 14.92 2.26
N TYR A 159 9.23 13.85 3.05
CA TYR A 159 8.96 13.86 4.49
C TYR A 159 10.02 13.07 5.28
N PRO A 160 11.30 13.49 5.28
CA PRO A 160 12.41 12.68 5.81
C PRO A 160 12.36 12.44 7.33
N THR A 161 11.47 13.13 8.03
CA THR A 161 11.28 12.98 9.49
C THR A 161 10.14 12.05 9.87
N LEU A 162 9.33 11.60 8.90
CA LEU A 162 8.24 10.67 9.14
C LEU A 162 8.75 9.24 9.11
N SER A 163 8.17 8.39 9.96
CA SER A 163 8.40 6.95 9.92
C SER A 163 7.75 6.31 8.69
N THR A 164 8.21 5.12 8.34
CA THR A 164 7.61 4.29 7.27
C THR A 164 6.09 4.16 7.42
N ALA A 165 5.60 3.84 8.62
CA ALA A 165 4.17 3.72 8.89
C ALA A 165 3.41 5.05 8.70
N GLN A 166 4.01 6.18 9.08
CA GLN A 166 3.40 7.49 8.87
C GLN A 166 3.33 7.86 7.40
N ILE A 167 4.32 7.47 6.60
CA ILE A 167 4.33 7.71 5.15
C ILE A 167 3.26 6.86 4.47
N TRP A 168 3.19 5.56 4.78
CA TRP A 168 2.13 4.69 4.24
C TRP A 168 0.73 5.18 4.61
N ALA A 169 0.56 5.66 5.84
CA ALA A 169 -0.72 6.24 6.28
C ALA A 169 -1.12 7.52 5.52
N MET A 170 -0.22 8.14 4.77
CA MET A 170 -0.50 9.29 3.90
C MET A 170 -0.84 8.89 2.45
N ILE A 171 -0.70 7.65 2.07
CA ILE A 171 -0.95 7.17 0.70
C ILE A 171 -2.33 6.55 0.62
N GLY A 172 -3.08 6.90 -0.42
CA GLY A 172 -4.31 6.23 -0.83
C GLY A 172 -4.10 5.52 -2.17
N ILE A 173 -4.79 4.42 -2.42
CA ILE A 173 -4.75 3.66 -3.66
C ILE A 173 -6.17 3.54 -4.20
N THR A 174 -6.38 3.98 -5.45
CA THR A 174 -7.70 3.95 -6.11
C THR A 174 -7.57 3.41 -7.53
N PRO A 175 -7.76 2.11 -7.74
CA PRO A 175 -7.85 1.54 -9.08
C PRO A 175 -9.22 1.80 -9.72
N MET A 176 -9.28 1.74 -11.03
CA MET A 176 -10.50 1.59 -11.82
C MET A 176 -10.82 0.11 -11.96
N ILE A 177 -11.93 -0.34 -11.37
CA ILE A 177 -12.27 -1.76 -11.34
C ILE A 177 -12.81 -2.26 -12.68
N GLY A 178 -12.35 -3.44 -13.11
CA GLY A 178 -12.70 -4.03 -14.40
C GLY A 178 -11.98 -3.38 -15.58
N TYR A 179 -12.66 -3.27 -16.71
CA TYR A 179 -12.11 -2.66 -17.92
C TYR A 179 -11.89 -1.17 -17.70
N ASN A 180 -10.69 -0.69 -17.98
CA ASN A 180 -10.34 0.72 -17.96
C ASN A 180 -10.69 1.42 -19.28
N ASP A 181 -10.33 2.68 -19.45
CA ASP A 181 -10.55 3.45 -20.68
C ASP A 181 -9.82 2.80 -21.86
N ASP A 182 -8.58 2.35 -21.65
CA ASP A 182 -7.96 1.38 -22.56
C ASP A 182 -8.46 -0.02 -22.22
N SER A 183 -9.19 -0.62 -23.15
CA SER A 183 -9.79 -1.95 -22.96
C SER A 183 -8.78 -3.10 -22.83
N ALA A 184 -7.50 -2.84 -23.05
CA ALA A 184 -6.43 -3.78 -22.77
C ALA A 184 -6.05 -3.81 -21.28
N GLU A 185 -6.42 -2.78 -20.53
CA GLU A 185 -6.24 -2.71 -19.09
C GLU A 185 -7.49 -3.24 -18.38
N ILE A 186 -7.31 -4.27 -17.59
CA ILE A 186 -8.42 -4.93 -16.87
C ILE A 186 -7.97 -5.19 -15.44
N PHE A 187 -8.59 -4.48 -14.50
CA PHE A 187 -8.38 -4.71 -13.08
C PHE A 187 -9.35 -5.79 -12.58
N GLU A 188 -8.82 -6.99 -12.39
CA GLU A 188 -9.58 -8.18 -12.01
C GLU A 188 -9.84 -8.28 -10.49
N PRO A 189 -10.80 -9.08 -10.02
CA PRO A 189 -10.98 -9.34 -8.59
C PRO A 189 -9.74 -9.91 -7.89
N SER A 190 -8.88 -10.63 -8.61
CA SER A 190 -7.57 -11.10 -8.11
C SER A 190 -6.62 -9.93 -7.84
N ASP A 191 -6.65 -8.89 -8.68
CA ASP A 191 -5.86 -7.67 -8.48
C ASP A 191 -6.33 -6.91 -7.25
N ALA A 192 -7.66 -6.81 -7.06
CA ALA A 192 -8.23 -6.22 -5.86
C ALA A 192 -7.77 -6.96 -4.60
N THR A 193 -7.69 -8.29 -4.64
CA THR A 193 -7.17 -9.09 -3.52
C THR A 193 -5.71 -8.78 -3.24
N ALA A 194 -4.87 -8.71 -4.28
CA ALA A 194 -3.45 -8.40 -4.14
C ALA A 194 -3.23 -6.99 -3.56
N VAL A 195 -3.93 -5.98 -4.10
CA VAL A 195 -3.84 -4.58 -3.63
C VAL A 195 -4.39 -4.45 -2.20
N THR A 196 -5.46 -5.15 -1.85
CA THR A 196 -6.02 -5.13 -0.49
C THR A 196 -5.03 -5.71 0.51
N ASN A 197 -4.43 -6.85 0.21
CA ASN A 197 -3.41 -7.47 1.07
C ASN A 197 -2.20 -6.54 1.24
N PHE A 198 -1.73 -5.95 0.14
CA PHE A 198 -0.65 -4.97 0.19
C PHE A 198 -1.01 -3.76 1.07
N ALA A 199 -2.22 -3.21 0.93
CA ALA A 199 -2.69 -2.07 1.73
C ALA A 199 -2.75 -2.42 3.23
N ILE A 200 -3.23 -3.61 3.57
CA ILE A 200 -3.25 -4.11 4.96
C ILE A 200 -1.83 -4.24 5.50
N GLN A 201 -0.93 -4.88 4.75
CA GLN A 201 0.44 -5.16 5.19
C GLN A 201 1.23 -3.88 5.48
N ASN A 202 1.04 -2.84 4.65
CA ASN A 202 1.80 -1.60 4.75
C ASN A 202 1.10 -0.53 5.60
N GLY A 203 -0.16 -0.70 5.95
CA GLY A 203 -0.93 0.33 6.64
C GLY A 203 -1.27 1.53 5.75
N VAL A 204 -1.59 1.27 4.48
CA VAL A 204 -2.02 2.29 3.53
C VAL A 204 -3.24 3.04 4.08
N GLY A 205 -3.19 4.38 4.03
CA GLY A 205 -4.16 5.24 4.72
C GLY A 205 -5.54 5.29 4.09
N LEU A 206 -5.66 4.98 2.81
CA LEU A 206 -6.92 4.92 2.08
C LEU A 206 -6.86 3.83 1.01
N LEU A 207 -7.87 2.97 0.98
CA LEU A 207 -8.12 2.05 -0.12
C LEU A 207 -9.50 2.34 -0.69
N SER A 208 -9.57 2.67 -1.96
CA SER A 208 -10.78 3.07 -2.66
C SER A 208 -10.79 2.44 -4.06
N TYR A 209 -11.83 2.69 -4.84
CA TYR A 209 -11.89 2.30 -6.25
C TYR A 209 -12.85 3.19 -7.04
N TRP A 210 -12.60 3.36 -8.31
CA TRP A 210 -13.49 4.00 -9.26
C TRP A 210 -14.25 2.92 -10.03
N ALA A 211 -15.60 2.77 -9.85
CA ALA A 211 -16.42 3.47 -8.88
C ALA A 211 -17.53 2.54 -8.38
N LEU A 212 -18.28 2.94 -7.36
CA LEU A 212 -19.30 2.09 -6.72
C LEU A 212 -20.32 1.52 -7.72
N GLN A 213 -20.79 2.34 -8.66
CA GLN A 213 -21.76 1.93 -9.69
C GLN A 213 -21.18 0.95 -10.71
N ARG A 214 -19.87 0.82 -10.78
CA ARG A 214 -19.19 -0.18 -11.61
C ARG A 214 -19.14 -1.56 -10.94
N ASP A 215 -19.30 -1.63 -9.63
CA ASP A 215 -19.23 -2.88 -8.85
C ASP A 215 -20.57 -3.65 -8.91
N GLU A 216 -21.16 -3.71 -10.10
CA GLU A 216 -22.37 -4.42 -10.43
C GLU A 216 -22.14 -5.44 -11.57
N VAL A 217 -22.93 -6.51 -11.55
CA VAL A 217 -22.93 -7.49 -12.64
C VAL A 217 -23.60 -6.89 -13.87
N GLY A 218 -22.88 -6.82 -14.97
CA GLY A 218 -23.38 -6.33 -16.26
C GLY A 218 -22.35 -6.48 -17.36
N THR A 219 -22.84 -6.50 -18.59
CA THR A 219 -22.01 -6.70 -19.80
C THR A 219 -22.05 -5.52 -20.76
N ALA A 220 -22.87 -4.50 -20.46
CA ALA A 220 -22.92 -3.31 -21.30
C ALA A 220 -21.56 -2.60 -21.29
N ASN A 221 -21.15 -2.10 -22.46
CA ASN A 221 -19.94 -1.30 -22.58
C ASN A 221 -20.25 0.15 -22.12
N ASP A 222 -20.41 0.30 -20.81
CA ASP A 222 -20.68 1.55 -20.13
C ASP A 222 -19.65 1.67 -19.03
N LEU A 223 -18.65 2.49 -19.25
CA LEU A 223 -17.53 2.69 -18.31
C LEU A 223 -18.00 3.32 -16.99
N ASP A 224 -19.11 4.03 -17.00
CA ASP A 224 -19.64 4.66 -15.80
C ASP A 224 -20.41 3.69 -14.90
N ARG A 225 -20.76 2.48 -15.38
CA ARG A 225 -21.69 1.63 -14.66
C ARG A 225 -21.26 0.20 -14.37
N PHE A 226 -20.54 -0.47 -15.27
CA PHE A 226 -20.20 -1.88 -15.11
C PHE A 226 -18.71 -2.11 -15.24
N SER A 227 -18.14 -2.90 -14.33
CA SER A 227 -16.75 -3.35 -14.45
C SER A 227 -16.59 -4.39 -15.56
N ARG A 228 -17.67 -5.13 -15.89
CA ARG A 228 -17.75 -6.24 -16.84
C ARG A 228 -16.98 -7.51 -16.45
N VAL A 229 -16.38 -7.55 -15.26
CA VAL A 229 -15.65 -8.71 -14.71
C VAL A 229 -16.30 -9.27 -13.44
N ASN A 230 -17.29 -8.60 -12.87
CA ASN A 230 -17.96 -9.02 -11.65
C ASN A 230 -18.75 -10.31 -11.86
N SER A 231 -18.61 -11.27 -10.94
CA SER A 231 -19.47 -12.45 -10.81
C SER A 231 -20.66 -12.24 -9.86
N SER A 232 -20.60 -11.19 -9.03
CA SER A 232 -21.67 -10.77 -8.13
C SER A 232 -21.63 -9.25 -7.92
N ASN A 233 -22.76 -8.66 -7.55
CA ASN A 233 -22.79 -7.24 -7.17
C ASN A 233 -21.94 -7.00 -5.91
N TYR A 234 -21.24 -5.88 -5.87
CA TYR A 234 -20.35 -5.48 -4.78
C TYR A 234 -19.19 -6.45 -4.53
N GLN A 235 -18.71 -7.13 -5.58
CA GLN A 235 -17.61 -8.08 -5.46
C GLN A 235 -16.31 -7.39 -5.03
N PHE A 236 -15.96 -6.28 -5.65
CA PHE A 236 -14.77 -5.50 -5.30
C PHE A 236 -14.89 -4.86 -3.92
N TYR A 237 -16.07 -4.32 -3.59
CA TYR A 237 -16.34 -3.82 -2.24
C TYR A 237 -16.09 -4.90 -1.17
N ASN A 238 -16.61 -6.11 -1.38
CA ASN A 238 -16.45 -7.20 -0.42
C ASN A 238 -14.99 -7.64 -0.26
N ILE A 239 -14.21 -7.64 -1.34
CA ILE A 239 -12.77 -7.92 -1.29
C ILE A 239 -12.04 -6.82 -0.52
N MET A 240 -12.23 -5.56 -0.91
CA MET A 240 -11.50 -4.42 -0.32
C MET A 240 -11.96 -4.09 1.09
N ALA A 241 -13.21 -4.42 1.45
CA ALA A 241 -13.73 -4.25 2.82
C ALA A 241 -12.96 -5.10 3.84
N ALA A 242 -12.23 -6.13 3.42
CA ALA A 242 -11.33 -6.86 4.29
C ALA A 242 -10.27 -5.94 4.95
N ALA A 243 -9.81 -4.89 4.24
CA ALA A 243 -8.91 -3.89 4.82
C ALA A 243 -9.56 -3.10 5.98
N LYS A 244 -10.88 -2.96 5.99
CA LYS A 244 -11.62 -2.24 7.04
C LYS A 244 -11.77 -3.05 8.33
N THR A 245 -11.86 -4.37 8.19
CA THR A 245 -11.99 -5.32 9.31
C THR A 245 -10.65 -5.96 9.68
N ALA A 246 -9.68 -5.91 8.76
CA ALA A 246 -8.33 -6.16 9.15
C ALA A 246 -8.06 -5.16 10.29
N THR A 247 -8.03 -5.65 11.50
CA THR A 247 -7.18 -5.00 12.49
C THR A 247 -5.90 -4.79 11.69
N GLN A 248 -5.54 -3.48 11.40
CA GLN A 248 -4.19 -3.11 11.02
C GLN A 248 -3.32 -4.17 11.67
N PRO A 249 -2.40 -4.90 10.95
CA PRO A 249 -1.59 -5.79 11.71
C PRO A 249 -1.22 -4.93 12.91
N VAL A 250 -2.05 -5.08 13.94
CA VAL A 250 -1.65 -4.52 15.22
C VAL A 250 -0.29 -5.08 15.22
N ASN A 251 0.74 -4.25 15.26
CA ASN A 251 2.00 -4.70 15.73
C ASN A 251 1.71 -5.46 17.04
N GLY A 252 0.94 -6.52 16.91
CA GLY A 252 0.85 -7.65 17.76
C GLY A 252 2.24 -8.16 17.59
N THR A 253 3.12 -7.66 18.45
CA THR A 253 4.53 -7.90 18.43
C THR A 253 4.69 -9.36 18.11
N PHE A 254 5.16 -9.65 16.89
CA PHE A 254 5.55 -11.03 16.60
C PHE A 254 6.51 -11.40 17.73
N PRO A 255 6.26 -12.47 18.46
CA PRO A 255 7.03 -12.69 19.67
C PRO A 255 8.51 -12.84 19.34
N ALA A 256 9.35 -12.02 19.98
CA ALA A 256 10.79 -12.21 19.90
C ALA A 256 11.15 -13.62 20.42
N GLY A 257 12.07 -14.29 19.75
CA GLY A 257 12.41 -15.67 20.10
C GLY A 257 13.32 -16.34 19.07
N THR A 258 13.53 -17.63 19.23
CA THR A 258 14.32 -18.42 18.28
C THR A 258 13.44 -19.45 17.60
N TYR A 259 13.49 -19.49 16.28
CA TYR A 259 12.55 -20.20 15.44
C TYR A 259 13.25 -20.99 14.33
N THR A 260 12.63 -22.07 13.91
CA THR A 260 12.76 -22.61 12.57
C THR A 260 11.67 -21.97 11.70
N MET A 261 12.03 -21.42 10.56
CA MET A 261 11.08 -20.84 9.60
C MET A 261 10.85 -21.82 8.45
N LYS A 262 9.60 -22.05 8.06
CA LYS A 262 9.23 -22.89 6.92
C LYS A 262 8.46 -22.07 5.89
N VAL A 263 8.78 -22.26 4.61
CA VAL A 263 7.98 -21.75 3.49
C VAL A 263 6.64 -22.48 3.47
N VAL A 264 5.53 -21.75 3.44
CA VAL A 264 4.17 -22.37 3.48
C VAL A 264 3.93 -23.25 2.25
N PHE A 265 4.40 -22.83 1.09
CA PHE A 265 4.18 -23.53 -0.17
C PHE A 265 4.90 -24.89 -0.22
N SER A 266 6.17 -24.94 0.16
CA SER A 266 7.04 -26.12 0.01
C SER A 266 7.13 -27.00 1.27
N ASP A 267 6.77 -26.46 2.45
CA ASP A 267 7.04 -27.00 3.80
C ASP A 267 8.53 -27.26 4.10
N LEU A 268 9.44 -26.69 3.26
CA LEU A 268 10.88 -26.72 3.48
C LEU A 268 11.31 -25.62 4.46
N CYS A 269 12.41 -25.85 5.16
CA CYS A 269 12.97 -24.90 6.12
C CYS A 269 13.82 -23.85 5.42
N VAL A 270 13.71 -22.59 5.82
CA VAL A 270 14.69 -21.55 5.48
C VAL A 270 16.04 -21.94 6.07
N ASP A 271 17.09 -21.83 5.28
CA ASP A 271 18.40 -22.44 5.54
C ASP A 271 19.54 -21.53 5.04
N VAL A 272 20.58 -21.39 5.83
CA VAL A 272 21.82 -20.78 5.34
C VAL A 272 22.66 -21.83 4.64
N ASN A 273 22.90 -21.67 3.37
CA ASN A 273 23.57 -22.64 2.50
C ASN A 273 24.86 -23.23 3.14
N ALA A 274 24.91 -24.56 3.19
CA ALA A 274 26.01 -25.33 3.71
C ALA A 274 26.39 -25.01 5.18
N ALA A 275 25.45 -24.52 5.98
CA ALA A 275 25.69 -24.03 7.34
C ALA A 275 26.87 -23.04 7.42
N SER A 276 27.05 -22.25 6.37
CA SER A 276 28.13 -21.27 6.26
C SER A 276 28.06 -20.22 7.36
N THR A 277 29.20 -19.82 7.89
CA THR A 277 29.33 -18.67 8.78
C THR A 277 29.93 -17.46 8.07
N ALA A 278 30.18 -17.55 6.76
CA ALA A 278 30.76 -16.47 5.97
C ALA A 278 29.73 -15.35 5.73
N VAL A 279 30.24 -14.14 5.59
CA VAL A 279 29.48 -12.98 5.08
C VAL A 279 29.10 -13.23 3.63
N GLY A 280 27.90 -12.90 3.23
CA GLY A 280 27.39 -13.11 1.87
C GLY A 280 26.93 -14.54 1.58
N ALA A 281 26.86 -15.42 2.58
CA ALA A 281 26.32 -16.75 2.35
C ALA A 281 24.83 -16.69 2.02
N ASN A 282 24.44 -17.46 1.01
CA ASN A 282 23.08 -17.47 0.48
C ASN A 282 22.06 -18.00 1.47
N VAL A 283 20.87 -17.42 1.49
CA VAL A 283 19.68 -17.95 2.16
C VAL A 283 18.85 -18.71 1.12
N GLN A 284 18.48 -19.91 1.45
CA GLN A 284 17.77 -20.86 0.59
C GLN A 284 16.68 -21.58 1.39
N GLN A 285 15.91 -22.43 0.76
CA GLN A 285 15.13 -23.45 1.44
C GLN A 285 15.83 -24.81 1.35
N TYR A 286 15.65 -25.62 2.37
CA TYR A 286 16.19 -26.97 2.45
C TYR A 286 15.31 -27.87 3.31
N GLU A 287 15.42 -29.22 3.13
CA GLU A 287 14.70 -30.14 4.02
C GLU A 287 15.05 -29.85 5.49
N CYS A 288 14.06 -29.91 6.36
CA CYS A 288 14.22 -29.58 7.77
C CYS A 288 15.12 -30.62 8.45
N ASN A 289 16.29 -30.22 8.91
CA ASN A 289 17.30 -31.11 9.49
C ASN A 289 17.71 -30.74 10.94
N GLY A 290 17.12 -29.65 11.47
CA GLY A 290 17.31 -29.22 12.87
C GLY A 290 18.70 -28.64 13.17
N THR A 291 19.51 -28.30 12.15
CA THR A 291 20.80 -27.68 12.35
C THR A 291 20.70 -26.19 12.67
N GLY A 292 21.78 -25.60 13.20
CA GLY A 292 21.86 -24.16 13.44
C GLY A 292 21.69 -23.31 12.19
N ALA A 293 21.95 -23.87 10.99
CA ALA A 293 21.72 -23.20 9.71
C ALA A 293 20.24 -22.85 9.48
N GLN A 294 19.32 -23.58 10.11
CA GLN A 294 17.86 -23.44 10.03
C GLN A 294 17.26 -22.82 11.28
N SER A 295 18.09 -22.30 12.17
CA SER A 295 17.65 -21.68 13.42
C SER A 295 17.91 -20.17 13.35
N PHE A 296 16.86 -19.38 13.59
CA PHE A 296 16.88 -17.95 13.46
C PHE A 296 16.34 -17.27 14.71
N GLN A 297 17.08 -16.33 15.24
CA GLN A 297 16.65 -15.47 16.32
C GLN A 297 15.96 -14.24 15.76
N VAL A 298 14.70 -14.05 16.10
CA VAL A 298 13.91 -12.85 15.80
C VAL A 298 14.02 -11.90 16.99
N ILE A 299 14.48 -10.69 16.74
CA ILE A 299 14.70 -9.63 17.72
C ILE A 299 13.77 -8.48 17.37
N ASP A 300 12.96 -8.05 18.31
CA ASP A 300 12.11 -6.86 18.18
C ASP A 300 12.98 -5.61 18.31
N GLU A 301 12.98 -4.76 17.28
CA GLU A 301 13.68 -3.47 17.25
C GLU A 301 12.71 -2.29 17.50
N GLY A 302 11.45 -2.59 17.81
CA GLY A 302 10.40 -1.61 18.03
C GLY A 302 9.70 -1.16 16.75
N SER A 303 8.58 -0.47 16.92
CA SER A 303 7.76 0.07 15.81
C SER A 303 7.33 -0.96 14.75
N GLY A 304 7.29 -2.27 15.12
CA GLY A 304 6.90 -3.35 14.21
C GLY A 304 8.02 -3.88 13.32
N TRP A 305 9.25 -3.46 13.56
CA TRP A 305 10.43 -3.93 12.85
C TRP A 305 11.21 -4.95 13.66
N TYR A 306 11.71 -5.94 12.96
CA TYR A 306 12.45 -7.06 13.51
C TYR A 306 13.76 -7.27 12.76
N LYS A 307 14.77 -7.66 13.50
CA LYS A 307 16.00 -8.23 12.99
C LYS A 307 15.94 -9.74 13.08
N ILE A 308 16.43 -10.45 12.08
CA ILE A 308 16.47 -11.90 12.02
C ILE A 308 17.93 -12.33 11.94
N LEU A 309 18.45 -12.97 12.98
CA LEU A 309 19.83 -13.46 13.04
C LEU A 309 19.87 -14.98 12.87
N ASN A 310 20.73 -15.48 11.99
CA ASN A 310 21.03 -16.92 11.99
C ASN A 310 21.83 -17.31 13.23
N THR A 311 21.38 -18.30 13.99
CA THR A 311 22.02 -18.65 15.29
C THR A 311 23.36 -19.33 15.15
N ASN A 312 23.65 -20.01 14.01
CA ASN A 312 24.94 -20.64 13.75
C ASN A 312 26.06 -19.63 13.47
N SER A 313 25.72 -18.55 12.78
CA SER A 313 26.71 -17.53 12.35
C SER A 313 26.67 -16.25 13.16
N GLY A 314 25.55 -15.96 13.85
CA GLY A 314 25.28 -14.69 14.50
C GLY A 314 25.07 -13.52 13.51
N LYS A 315 24.88 -13.80 12.21
CA LYS A 315 24.70 -12.80 11.17
C LYS A 315 23.23 -12.52 10.89
N ALA A 316 22.96 -11.28 10.48
CA ALA A 316 21.63 -10.83 10.08
C ALA A 316 21.26 -11.37 8.69
N ILE A 317 20.01 -11.71 8.50
CA ILE A 317 19.40 -11.83 7.17
C ILE A 317 19.41 -10.45 6.52
N ASP A 318 19.77 -10.39 5.26
CA ASP A 318 20.15 -9.14 4.58
C ASP A 318 19.74 -9.22 3.09
N VAL A 319 19.15 -8.17 2.59
CA VAL A 319 18.92 -8.02 1.16
C VAL A 319 20.22 -7.50 0.50
N THR A 320 20.77 -8.27 -0.40
CA THR A 320 22.09 -7.99 -1.04
C THR A 320 22.16 -6.56 -1.57
N SER A 321 23.22 -5.84 -1.15
CA SER A 321 23.51 -4.46 -1.56
C SER A 321 22.39 -3.45 -1.27
N ALA A 322 21.52 -3.72 -0.30
CA ALA A 322 20.32 -2.92 -0.02
C ALA A 322 19.48 -2.65 -1.28
N SER A 323 19.41 -3.63 -2.19
CA SER A 323 18.67 -3.53 -3.43
C SER A 323 17.18 -3.35 -3.17
N THR A 324 16.51 -2.55 -4.01
CA THR A 324 15.05 -2.40 -4.02
C THR A 324 14.40 -3.11 -5.21
N ALA A 325 15.17 -3.83 -6.02
CA ALA A 325 14.68 -4.54 -7.19
C ALA A 325 14.02 -5.88 -6.83
N ASP A 326 13.04 -6.30 -7.65
CA ASP A 326 12.55 -7.69 -7.64
C ASP A 326 13.69 -8.64 -8.03
N GLY A 327 13.70 -9.83 -7.41
CA GLY A 327 14.73 -10.83 -7.64
C GLY A 327 16.06 -10.56 -6.93
N ALA A 328 16.14 -9.51 -6.09
CA ALA A 328 17.34 -9.29 -5.31
C ALA A 328 17.53 -10.42 -4.28
N ASN A 329 18.74 -10.96 -4.26
CA ASN A 329 19.07 -12.11 -3.44
C ASN A 329 19.03 -11.80 -1.94
N VAL A 330 18.64 -12.77 -1.15
CA VAL A 330 18.70 -12.73 0.32
C VAL A 330 19.90 -13.54 0.78
N GLN A 331 20.71 -12.94 1.63
CA GLN A 331 21.95 -13.49 2.16
C GLN A 331 22.02 -13.33 3.68
N GLN A 332 23.03 -13.86 4.32
CA GLN A 332 23.40 -13.41 5.65
C GLN A 332 24.56 -12.41 5.56
N TRP A 333 24.51 -11.37 6.38
CA TRP A 333 25.56 -10.34 6.43
C TRP A 333 25.87 -9.94 7.87
N THR A 334 27.02 -9.28 8.08
CA THR A 334 27.33 -8.70 9.38
C THR A 334 26.21 -7.75 9.77
N ASP A 335 25.70 -7.85 10.99
CA ASP A 335 24.70 -6.92 11.52
C ASP A 335 25.29 -5.48 11.51
N ASN A 336 24.68 -4.62 10.69
CA ASN A 336 25.12 -3.24 10.49
C ASN A 336 23.98 -2.24 10.77
N GLY A 337 22.81 -2.72 11.19
CA GLY A 337 21.65 -1.91 11.58
C GLY A 337 20.96 -1.15 10.45
N THR A 338 21.22 -1.51 9.18
CA THR A 338 20.58 -0.87 8.04
C THR A 338 19.16 -1.41 7.80
N GLU A 339 18.34 -0.63 7.07
CA GLU A 339 16.99 -1.02 6.69
C GLU A 339 16.94 -2.30 5.83
N ALA A 340 18.05 -2.64 5.13
CA ALA A 340 18.17 -3.89 4.38
C ALA A 340 18.15 -5.15 5.28
N GLN A 341 18.35 -4.99 6.59
CA GLN A 341 18.38 -6.05 7.60
C GLN A 341 17.19 -6.00 8.55
N ARG A 342 16.26 -5.07 8.33
CA ARG A 342 15.03 -4.94 9.14
C ARG A 342 13.83 -5.39 8.34
N PHE A 343 12.95 -6.13 9.01
CA PHE A 343 11.80 -6.75 8.39
C PHE A 343 10.56 -6.57 9.26
N SER A 344 9.41 -6.35 8.65
CA SER A 344 8.12 -6.56 9.32
C SER A 344 7.69 -8.02 9.17
N ILE A 345 7.05 -8.57 10.20
CA ILE A 345 6.52 -9.95 10.20
C ILE A 345 5.03 -9.84 10.49
N VAL A 346 4.20 -10.08 9.49
CA VAL A 346 2.74 -9.86 9.58
C VAL A 346 1.97 -11.06 9.06
N VAL A 347 0.81 -11.33 9.65
CA VAL A 347 -0.09 -12.40 9.22
C VAL A 347 -0.53 -12.17 7.78
N THR A 348 -0.42 -13.18 6.91
CA THR A 348 -0.78 -13.10 5.49
C THR A 348 -2.28 -13.26 5.25
N ASP A 349 -2.96 -14.00 6.09
CA ASP A 349 -4.39 -14.30 5.97
C ASP A 349 -5.01 -14.40 7.37
N SER A 350 -6.05 -13.62 7.61
CA SER A 350 -6.79 -13.64 8.89
C SER A 350 -7.43 -15.00 9.20
N SER A 351 -7.62 -15.86 8.20
CA SER A 351 -8.10 -17.23 8.37
C SER A 351 -6.99 -18.22 8.76
N ASP A 352 -5.72 -17.89 8.49
CA ASP A 352 -4.53 -18.65 8.93
C ASP A 352 -3.56 -17.74 9.69
N THR A 353 -3.81 -17.53 10.96
CA THR A 353 -2.98 -16.70 11.85
C THR A 353 -1.61 -17.31 12.17
N THR A 354 -1.24 -18.41 11.51
CA THR A 354 0.08 -19.06 11.63
C THR A 354 1.00 -18.83 10.44
N ALA A 355 0.48 -18.22 9.38
CA ALA A 355 1.23 -17.88 8.16
C ALA A 355 1.55 -16.37 8.12
N PHE A 356 2.81 -16.04 7.93
CA PHE A 356 3.34 -14.68 7.99
C PHE A 356 4.08 -14.31 6.71
N SER A 357 3.90 -13.09 6.21
CA SER A 357 4.85 -12.48 5.28
C SER A 357 6.00 -11.82 6.04
N ILE A 358 7.16 -11.76 5.41
CA ILE A 358 8.36 -11.12 5.94
C ILE A 358 8.76 -10.04 4.93
N MET A 359 8.50 -8.77 5.25
CA MET A 359 8.71 -7.65 4.32
C MET A 359 9.92 -6.82 4.76
N ASN A 360 10.81 -6.56 3.82
CA ASN A 360 12.02 -5.75 4.07
C ASN A 360 11.68 -4.25 4.17
N GLU A 361 12.24 -3.54 5.16
CA GLU A 361 11.98 -2.11 5.39
C GLU A 361 12.49 -1.22 4.27
N ASN A 362 13.68 -1.50 3.72
CA ASN A 362 14.29 -0.66 2.69
C ASN A 362 13.54 -0.70 1.34
N SER A 363 13.05 -1.90 0.96
CA SER A 363 12.48 -2.14 -0.36
C SER A 363 10.95 -2.22 -0.37
N SER A 364 10.33 -2.42 0.80
CA SER A 364 8.90 -2.77 0.94
C SER A 364 8.51 -4.04 0.17
N LYS A 365 9.47 -4.94 -0.08
CA LYS A 365 9.26 -6.22 -0.77
C LYS A 365 9.28 -7.38 0.21
N CYS A 366 8.56 -8.44 -0.14
CA CYS A 366 8.44 -9.64 0.65
C CYS A 366 9.58 -10.63 0.36
N LEU A 367 10.05 -11.36 1.37
CA LEU A 367 10.83 -12.57 1.13
C LEU A 367 9.99 -13.55 0.31
N ASP A 368 10.64 -14.19 -0.65
CA ASP A 368 10.00 -14.95 -1.72
C ASP A 368 10.79 -16.21 -2.02
N ASP A 369 10.14 -17.36 -2.03
CA ASP A 369 10.72 -18.59 -2.56
C ASP A 369 10.69 -18.51 -4.09
N GLU A 370 11.85 -18.34 -4.67
CA GLU A 370 12.04 -18.09 -6.09
C GLU A 370 11.42 -19.20 -6.94
N ASN A 371 10.58 -18.78 -7.92
CA ASN A 371 9.93 -19.67 -8.88
C ASN A 371 9.05 -20.76 -8.25
N TRP A 372 8.50 -20.53 -7.06
CA TRP A 372 7.66 -21.52 -6.37
C TRP A 372 8.37 -22.88 -6.24
N SER A 373 9.61 -22.84 -5.78
CA SER A 373 10.45 -24.02 -5.69
C SER A 373 9.92 -25.00 -4.63
N THR A 374 9.98 -26.29 -4.92
CA THR A 374 9.65 -27.39 -3.97
C THR A 374 10.86 -28.28 -3.70
N VAL A 375 12.04 -27.85 -4.11
CA VAL A 375 13.27 -28.65 -4.01
C VAL A 375 14.27 -28.02 -3.05
N ASN A 376 15.15 -28.87 -2.51
CA ASN A 376 16.29 -28.41 -1.73
C ASN A 376 17.14 -27.42 -2.51
N ARG A 377 17.60 -26.37 -1.86
CA ARG A 377 18.39 -25.27 -2.41
C ARG A 377 17.59 -24.32 -3.30
N GLY A 378 16.24 -24.35 -3.26
CA GLY A 378 15.42 -23.26 -3.79
C GLY A 378 15.88 -21.94 -3.16
N ASN A 379 16.08 -20.93 -3.98
CA ASN A 379 16.62 -19.66 -3.53
C ASN A 379 15.56 -18.85 -2.78
N ILE A 380 15.95 -18.12 -1.75
CA ILE A 380 15.13 -17.09 -1.14
C ILE A 380 15.61 -15.73 -1.64
N GLN A 381 14.72 -15.00 -2.26
CA GLN A 381 14.92 -13.66 -2.79
C GLN A 381 13.96 -12.67 -2.16
N GLN A 382 14.00 -11.41 -2.54
CA GLN A 382 12.88 -10.49 -2.35
C GLN A 382 12.11 -10.32 -3.66
N TRP A 383 10.80 -10.15 -3.56
CA TRP A 383 9.92 -9.87 -4.68
C TRP A 383 8.77 -8.97 -4.26
N SER A 384 8.13 -8.27 -5.21
CA SER A 384 6.89 -7.53 -4.94
C SER A 384 5.90 -8.42 -4.21
N CYS A 385 5.30 -7.93 -3.11
CA CYS A 385 4.40 -8.72 -2.28
C CYS A 385 3.13 -9.07 -3.06
N THR A 386 2.89 -10.37 -3.24
CA THR A 386 1.73 -10.90 -3.97
C THR A 386 0.72 -11.58 -3.05
N GLY A 387 1.11 -11.83 -1.78
CA GLY A 387 0.32 -12.63 -0.83
C GLY A 387 0.30 -14.12 -1.13
N GLY A 388 1.13 -14.59 -2.06
CA GLY A 388 1.25 -16.01 -2.41
C GLY A 388 1.84 -16.86 -1.27
N SER A 389 1.56 -18.17 -1.28
CA SER A 389 2.10 -19.08 -0.27
C SER A 389 3.62 -19.31 -0.37
N ASN A 390 4.24 -18.94 -1.51
CA ASN A 390 5.70 -18.87 -1.68
C ASN A 390 6.33 -17.64 -0.99
N GLN A 391 5.51 -16.65 -0.59
CA GLN A 391 5.90 -15.48 0.20
C GLN A 391 5.40 -15.55 1.64
N SER A 392 4.86 -16.70 2.04
CA SER A 392 4.32 -16.94 3.37
C SER A 392 5.20 -17.93 4.12
N PHE A 393 5.43 -17.65 5.40
CA PHE A 393 6.32 -18.43 6.26
C PHE A 393 5.62 -18.80 7.57
N ARG A 394 5.88 -20.01 8.08
CA ARG A 394 5.49 -20.42 9.44
C ARG A 394 6.71 -20.45 10.34
N PHE A 395 6.56 -19.97 11.56
CA PHE A 395 7.62 -19.90 12.55
C PHE A 395 7.35 -20.92 13.65
N TYR A 396 8.26 -21.85 13.83
CA TYR A 396 8.18 -22.88 14.85
C TYR A 396 9.20 -22.58 15.95
N PRO A 397 8.78 -22.32 17.20
CA PRO A 397 9.72 -22.23 18.32
C PRO A 397 10.61 -23.47 18.35
N ILE A 398 11.89 -23.31 18.66
CA ILE A 398 12.83 -24.45 18.65
C ILE A 398 12.32 -25.55 19.56
N GLY A 399 12.22 -26.78 19.01
CA GLY A 399 11.69 -27.95 19.69
C GLY A 399 10.16 -28.06 19.70
N SER A 400 9.45 -27.11 19.09
CA SER A 400 7.98 -27.17 18.92
C SER A 400 7.59 -27.73 17.56
N THR A 401 6.48 -28.46 17.53
CA THR A 401 5.79 -28.88 16.31
C THR A 401 4.59 -27.98 15.99
N THR A 402 4.29 -27.03 16.88
CA THR A 402 3.20 -26.07 16.70
C THR A 402 3.78 -24.71 16.29
N PRO A 403 3.32 -24.11 15.18
CA PRO A 403 3.79 -22.79 14.76
C PRO A 403 3.26 -21.70 15.69
N VAL A 404 3.94 -20.56 15.67
CA VAL A 404 3.45 -19.32 16.27
C VAL A 404 2.11 -18.95 15.64
N SER A 405 1.19 -18.48 16.46
CA SER A 405 -0.07 -17.87 16.02
C SER A 405 -0.24 -16.54 16.75
N VAL A 406 -0.52 -15.50 16.01
CA VAL A 406 -0.79 -14.15 16.55
C VAL A 406 -2.28 -13.88 16.37
N LYS A 407 -2.96 -13.51 17.46
CA LYS A 407 -4.41 -13.23 17.48
C LYS A 407 -4.65 -11.73 17.41
#